data_ed98a161ab7a374ecf50500faf049a65
#
_entry.id   ed98a161ab7a374ecf50500faf049a65
#
_cell.length_a   1.000
_cell.length_b   1.000
_cell.length_c   1.000
_cell.angle_alpha   90.00
_cell.angle_beta   90.00
_cell.angle_gamma   90.00
#
_symmetry.space_group_name_H-M   'P 1'
#
loop_
_entity.id
_entity.type
_entity.pdbx_description
1 polymer ?
#
loop_
_entity_poly.entity_id
_entity_poly.type
_entity_poly.pdbx_seq_one_letter_code
_entity_poly.pdbx_strand_id
1 'polypeptide(L)'
;VLFRSTDIAEFVGVERSYLSKLFHKEVGQTISDYIMEKKLQTARNMLLYSDFSCTEISQYLAFASGSYFAKCFKTKYGATPNSYRRINYRKHWKEAKS
;
A
#
# COMPACT_ATOMS: atom_id res chain seq x y z
N VAL A 1 3.58 -8.29 6.12
CA VAL A 1 4.11 -9.00 4.96
C VAL A 1 3.13 -8.87 3.80
N LEU A 2 3.67 -8.54 2.64
CA LEU A 2 2.86 -8.35 1.45
C LEU A 2 2.82 -9.62 0.61
N PHE A 3 1.64 -10.00 0.17
CA PHE A 3 1.45 -11.13 -0.73
C PHE A 3 1.35 -10.66 -2.17
N ARG A 4 1.76 -11.53 -3.08
CA ARG A 4 1.40 -11.40 -4.48
C ARG A 4 0.35 -12.46 -4.78
N SER A 5 -0.51 -12.18 -5.77
CA SER A 5 -1.55 -13.15 -6.16
C SER A 5 -0.96 -14.50 -6.54
N THR A 6 0.18 -14.49 -7.26
CA THR A 6 0.88 -15.72 -7.65
C THR A 6 1.40 -16.49 -6.45
N ASP A 7 1.93 -15.80 -5.45
CA ASP A 7 2.47 -16.45 -4.25
C ASP A 7 1.36 -17.17 -3.49
N ILE A 8 0.18 -16.56 -3.39
CA ILE A 8 -0.96 -17.18 -2.75
C ILE A 8 -1.39 -18.44 -3.48
N ALA A 9 -1.49 -18.37 -4.81
CA ALA A 9 -1.90 -19.50 -5.63
C ALA A 9 -0.90 -20.65 -5.54
N GLU A 10 0.39 -20.36 -5.60
CA GLU A 10 1.45 -21.35 -5.47
C GLU A 10 1.43 -22.02 -4.11
N PHE A 11 1.25 -21.22 -3.07
CA PHE A 11 1.26 -21.73 -1.70
C PHE A 11 0.15 -22.74 -1.44
N VAL A 12 -1.06 -22.47 -1.94
CA VAL A 12 -2.20 -23.34 -1.70
C VAL A 12 -2.38 -24.41 -2.76
N GLY A 13 -1.61 -24.35 -3.87
CA GLY A 13 -1.67 -25.36 -4.92
C GLY A 13 -2.97 -25.39 -5.71
N VAL A 14 -3.69 -24.27 -5.78
CA VAL A 14 -4.93 -24.15 -6.54
C VAL A 14 -4.76 -23.15 -7.67
N GLU A 15 -5.65 -23.23 -8.66
CA GLU A 15 -5.62 -22.28 -9.76
C GLU A 15 -5.88 -20.86 -9.28
N ARG A 16 -5.13 -19.94 -9.88
CA ARG A 16 -5.22 -18.52 -9.51
C ARG A 16 -6.63 -17.96 -9.70
N SER A 17 -7.32 -18.34 -10.78
CA SER A 17 -8.67 -17.87 -11.02
C SER A 17 -9.64 -18.34 -9.96
N TYR A 18 -9.54 -19.60 -9.54
CA TYR A 18 -10.36 -20.16 -8.48
C TYR A 18 -10.10 -19.44 -7.16
N LEU A 19 -8.81 -19.27 -6.80
CA LEU A 19 -8.43 -18.58 -5.59
C LEU A 19 -8.93 -17.14 -5.57
N SER A 20 -8.84 -16.45 -6.70
CA SER A 20 -9.33 -15.07 -6.80
C SER A 20 -10.83 -14.98 -6.57
N LYS A 21 -11.60 -15.91 -7.13
CA LYS A 21 -13.06 -15.95 -6.93
C LYS A 21 -13.40 -16.22 -5.47
N LEU A 22 -12.71 -17.18 -4.86
CA LEU A 22 -12.94 -17.52 -3.46
C LEU A 22 -12.60 -16.33 -2.55
N PHE A 23 -11.47 -15.68 -2.80
CA PHE A 23 -11.05 -14.53 -2.03
C PHE A 23 -12.07 -13.39 -2.13
N HIS A 24 -12.54 -13.11 -3.34
CA HIS A 24 -13.54 -12.05 -3.55
C HIS A 24 -14.83 -12.35 -2.79
N LYS A 25 -15.27 -13.61 -2.78
CA LYS A 25 -16.47 -14.03 -2.08
C LYS A 25 -16.33 -13.83 -0.57
N GLU A 26 -15.18 -14.21 0.00
CA GLU A 26 -14.96 -14.15 1.44
C GLU A 26 -14.61 -12.74 1.96
N VAL A 27 -13.88 -11.98 1.18
CA VAL A 27 -13.33 -10.69 1.62
C VAL A 27 -14.10 -9.51 1.01
N GLY A 28 -14.82 -9.72 -0.08
CA GLY A 28 -15.59 -8.67 -0.74
C GLY A 28 -14.80 -7.81 -1.70
N GLN A 29 -13.54 -8.16 -1.98
CA GLN A 29 -12.71 -7.45 -2.95
C GLN A 29 -11.75 -8.42 -3.62
N THR A 30 -11.18 -8.02 -4.76
CA THR A 30 -10.22 -8.87 -5.46
C THR A 30 -8.91 -8.95 -4.68
N ILE A 31 -8.12 -9.99 -4.96
CA ILE A 31 -6.80 -10.13 -4.35
C ILE A 31 -5.93 -8.93 -4.70
N SER A 32 -5.98 -8.47 -5.96
CA SER A 32 -5.20 -7.32 -6.40
C SER A 32 -5.57 -6.05 -5.64
N ASP A 33 -6.86 -5.82 -5.46
CA ASP A 33 -7.35 -4.65 -4.72
C ASP A 33 -6.93 -4.72 -3.25
N TYR A 34 -7.01 -5.90 -2.66
CA TYR A 34 -6.59 -6.12 -1.28
C TYR A 34 -5.10 -5.84 -1.11
N ILE A 35 -4.28 -6.36 -2.02
CA ILE A 35 -2.83 -6.13 -1.98
C ILE A 35 -2.52 -4.64 -2.13
N MET A 36 -3.18 -3.97 -3.07
CA MET A 36 -3.00 -2.55 -3.29
C MET A 36 -3.35 -1.75 -2.03
N GLU A 37 -4.47 -2.08 -1.41
CA GLU A 37 -4.89 -1.42 -0.18
C GLU A 37 -3.85 -1.59 0.94
N LYS A 38 -3.32 -2.81 1.11
CA LYS A 38 -2.30 -3.06 2.12
C LYS A 38 -0.99 -2.33 1.81
N LYS A 39 -0.60 -2.26 0.54
CA LYS A 39 0.57 -1.49 0.13
C LYS A 39 0.41 -0.01 0.48
N LEU A 40 -0.76 0.55 0.20
CA LEU A 40 -1.00 1.98 0.46
C LEU A 40 -1.09 2.27 1.95
N GLN A 41 -1.65 1.37 2.75
CA GLN A 41 -1.65 1.50 4.20
C GLN A 41 -0.23 1.48 4.77
N THR A 42 0.60 0.57 4.27
CA THR A 42 2.01 0.48 4.65
C THR A 42 2.76 1.74 4.23
N ALA A 43 2.50 2.24 3.03
CA ALA A 43 3.12 3.48 2.55
C ALA A 43 2.78 4.65 3.45
N ARG A 44 1.53 4.77 3.87
CA ARG A 44 1.11 5.81 4.80
C ARG A 44 1.90 5.74 6.11
N ASN A 45 2.04 4.55 6.67
CA ASN A 45 2.81 4.36 7.89
C ASN A 45 4.28 4.74 7.70
N MET A 46 4.87 4.36 6.57
CA MET A 46 6.25 4.72 6.28
C MET A 46 6.44 6.23 6.11
N LEU A 47 5.44 6.90 5.52
CA LEU A 47 5.49 8.36 5.40
C LEU A 47 5.44 9.06 6.75
N LEU A 48 4.66 8.53 7.69
CA LEU A 48 4.45 9.17 8.99
C LEU A 48 5.53 8.81 10.01
N TYR A 49 6.09 7.61 9.95
CA TYR A 49 6.94 7.08 11.01
C TYR A 49 8.35 6.76 10.56
N SER A 50 8.74 7.14 9.37
CA SER A 50 10.11 6.94 8.90
C SER A 50 10.57 8.10 8.03
N ASP A 51 11.87 8.15 7.74
CA ASP A 51 12.47 9.17 6.89
C ASP A 51 12.69 8.68 5.46
N PHE A 52 12.15 7.52 5.11
CA PHE A 52 12.27 7.02 3.74
C PHE A 52 11.65 7.99 2.75
N SER A 53 12.33 8.21 1.64
CA SER A 53 11.80 9.05 0.57
C SER A 53 10.63 8.37 -0.11
N CYS A 54 9.81 9.15 -0.82
CA CYS A 54 8.70 8.58 -1.58
C CYS A 54 9.21 7.59 -2.63
N THR A 55 10.36 7.85 -3.23
CA THR A 55 10.98 6.93 -4.18
C THR A 55 11.34 5.61 -3.50
N GLU A 56 11.97 5.67 -2.35
CA GLU A 56 12.33 4.48 -1.57
C GLU A 56 11.10 3.67 -1.18
N ILE A 57 10.05 4.35 -0.74
CA ILE A 57 8.79 3.69 -0.35
C ILE A 57 8.18 2.98 -1.56
N SER A 58 8.11 3.66 -2.71
CA SER A 58 7.53 3.06 -3.91
C SER A 58 8.31 1.82 -4.36
N GLN A 59 9.64 1.87 -4.24
CA GLN A 59 10.49 0.73 -4.59
C GLN A 59 10.33 -0.42 -3.60
N TYR A 60 10.32 -0.12 -2.31
CA TYR A 60 10.13 -1.13 -1.27
C TYR A 60 8.82 -1.88 -1.46
N LEU A 61 7.76 -1.17 -1.80
CA LEU A 61 6.44 -1.74 -1.98
C LEU A 61 6.20 -2.29 -3.38
N ALA A 62 7.23 -2.27 -4.23
CA ALA A 62 7.20 -2.82 -5.58
C ALA A 62 6.13 -2.19 -6.48
N PHE A 63 5.99 -0.88 -6.41
CA PHE A 63 5.20 -0.15 -7.40
C PHE A 63 5.97 -0.05 -8.71
N ALA A 64 5.25 -0.04 -9.83
CA ALA A 64 5.87 0.02 -11.15
C ALA A 64 6.69 1.30 -11.34
N SER A 65 6.24 2.41 -10.76
CA SER A 65 6.96 3.68 -10.81
C SER A 65 6.53 4.56 -9.64
N GLY A 66 7.34 5.57 -9.36
CA GLY A 66 6.99 6.57 -8.34
C GLY A 66 5.76 7.36 -8.73
N SER A 67 5.59 7.64 -10.02
CA SER A 67 4.40 8.35 -10.52
C SER A 67 3.13 7.55 -10.31
N TYR A 68 3.18 6.26 -10.58
CA TYR A 68 2.04 5.38 -10.36
C TYR A 68 1.70 5.27 -8.87
N PHE A 69 2.72 5.14 -8.04
CA PHE A 69 2.53 5.14 -6.59
C PHE A 69 1.84 6.41 -6.12
N ALA A 70 2.33 7.57 -6.56
CA ALA A 70 1.75 8.86 -6.17
C ALA A 70 0.29 8.96 -6.59
N LYS A 71 -0.04 8.49 -7.79
CA LYS A 71 -1.43 8.50 -8.28
C LYS A 71 -2.33 7.62 -7.43
N CYS A 72 -1.90 6.40 -7.14
CA CYS A 72 -2.67 5.48 -6.32
C CYS A 72 -2.88 6.01 -4.91
N PHE A 73 -1.82 6.56 -4.32
CA PHE A 73 -1.88 7.12 -2.98
C PHE A 73 -2.83 8.31 -2.92
N LYS A 74 -2.74 9.22 -3.89
CA LYS A 74 -3.63 10.37 -3.94
C LYS A 74 -5.09 9.96 -4.10
N THR A 75 -5.35 8.95 -4.92
CA THR A 75 -6.71 8.44 -5.10
C THR A 75 -7.29 7.92 -3.79
N LYS A 76 -6.49 7.24 -2.98
CA LYS A 76 -6.96 6.68 -1.72
C LYS A 76 -7.05 7.72 -0.60
N TYR A 77 -6.04 8.57 -0.46
CA TYR A 77 -5.93 9.45 0.70
C TYR A 77 -6.20 10.93 0.40
N GLY A 78 -6.46 11.27 -0.84
CA GLY A 78 -6.81 12.64 -1.22
C GLY A 78 -5.65 13.61 -1.36
N ALA A 79 -4.41 13.16 -1.15
CA ALA A 79 -3.21 13.99 -1.27
C ALA A 79 -2.05 13.16 -1.78
N THR A 80 -1.10 13.81 -2.45
CA THR A 80 0.12 13.14 -2.89
C THR A 80 0.93 12.68 -1.67
N PRO A 81 1.79 11.66 -1.82
CA PRO A 81 2.63 11.22 -0.70
C PRO A 81 3.44 12.34 -0.06
N ASN A 82 4.06 13.20 -0.85
CA ASN A 82 4.84 14.32 -0.31
C ASN A 82 3.98 15.31 0.46
N SER A 83 2.82 15.66 -0.08
CA SER A 83 1.90 16.58 0.60
C SER A 83 1.35 15.96 1.88
N TYR A 84 1.00 14.69 1.82
CA TYR A 84 0.50 13.97 2.98
C TYR A 84 1.53 13.95 4.11
N ARG A 85 2.79 13.64 3.79
CA ARG A 85 3.87 13.64 4.78
C ARG A 85 4.08 15.03 5.37
N ARG A 86 4.16 16.04 4.50
CA ARG A 86 4.43 17.41 4.97
C ARG A 86 3.41 17.90 5.97
N ILE A 87 2.14 17.60 5.73
CA ILE A 87 1.04 18.03 6.58
C ILE A 87 0.98 17.19 7.86
N ASN A 88 1.01 15.87 7.70
CA ASN A 88 0.72 14.95 8.81
C ASN A 88 1.96 14.60 9.64
N TYR A 89 3.13 14.53 9.03
CA TYR A 89 4.38 14.25 9.74
C TYR A 89 4.70 15.37 10.71
N ARG A 90 4.57 16.62 10.27
CA ARG A 90 4.82 17.78 11.13
C ARG A 90 3.84 17.82 12.32
N LYS A 91 2.57 17.53 12.06
CA LYS A 91 1.56 17.47 13.11
C LYS A 91 1.90 16.38 14.12
N HIS A 92 2.30 15.22 13.66
CA HIS A 92 2.68 14.10 14.51
C HIS A 92 3.87 14.45 15.41
N TRP A 93 4.90 15.09 14.85
CA TRP A 93 6.07 15.52 15.62
C TRP A 93 5.69 16.54 16.69
N LYS A 94 4.82 17.47 16.38
CA LYS A 94 4.34 18.45 17.34
C LYS A 94 3.63 17.78 18.52
N GLU A 95 2.77 16.86 18.22
CA GLU A 95 2.03 16.12 19.25
C GLU A 95 2.98 15.27 20.11
N ALA A 96 3.96 14.63 19.50
CA ALA A 96 4.91 13.79 20.20
C ALA A 96 5.83 14.59 21.14
N LYS A 97 6.08 15.85 20.82
CA LYS A 97 6.95 16.72 21.62
C LYS A 97 6.23 17.49 22.70
N SER A 98 4.93 17.53 22.64
CA SER A 98 4.13 18.18 23.66
C SER A 98 3.66 17.19 24.71
#